data_ce1d7375bf60e2367a1710c6d5ef8f2d
#
_entry.id   ce1d7375bf60e2367a1710c6d5ef8f2d
#
_cell.length_a   1.000
_cell.length_b   1.000
_cell.length_c   1.000
_cell.angle_alpha   90.00
_cell.angle_beta   90.00
_cell.angle_gamma   90.00
#
_symmetry.space_group_name_H-M   'P 1'
#
loop_
_entity.id
_entity.type
_entity.pdbx_description
1 polymer ?
#
loop_
_entity_poly.entity_id
_entity_poly.type
_entity_poly.pdbx_seq_one_letter_code
_entity_poly.pdbx_strand_id
1 'polypeptide(L)'
;MSARPKDQQALSRPVKRSPSAHRADPKGHVSEKWPRFSASNDAPLKKESIGSIPKVGPTFGSDALEAAEAARRRMDDPAYRVERDRRRGRGAVSNPTGRYEPAQREGFDDGWDIEEELPPLPTEVIIEKPRTIITKNDSPDILFEKSINPYRGCEHGCSYCFARPTHAYQGLSSGLDFETKIFAKPNAAELLEKELRASNYQPTTIALGANTDPYQPVERKFRITRSILEVLNRANHPVGIVTKSALVTRDIDLLSQMADKHLVKVAISITTLDPKLARKMEPRAATPAKRLETVRKLSEAGIPVSVLVAPIIPAINDHEIEAILKASQLAGAQEAGYVLLRLPHDLKDLMRDWLVEHYPDKLKHVFSLLQEARGGKDYDPAWSTRQSGVGPYAWMIGRRFETAAERLGLNKRNLSLRKDLFKAPAKETGQLSLF
;
A
#
# COMPACT_ATOMS: atom_id res chain seq x y z
N MET A 1 11.47 23.06 -60.27
CA MET A 1 12.60 23.87 -59.81
C MET A 1 12.46 23.89 -58.29
N SER A 2 13.26 23.06 -57.61
CA SER A 2 14.46 23.36 -56.85
C SER A 2 14.12 24.03 -55.50
N ALA A 3 14.46 23.59 -54.30
CA ALA A 3 15.59 22.81 -53.85
C ALA A 3 15.28 22.28 -52.39
N ARG A 4 15.82 21.13 -52.07
CA ARG A 4 16.02 20.70 -50.65
C ARG A 4 17.28 21.34 -50.10
N PRO A 5 17.40 21.48 -48.76
CA PRO A 5 18.73 21.39 -48.14
C PRO A 5 18.88 20.16 -47.24
N LYS A 6 20.12 19.76 -47.17
CA LYS A 6 20.78 18.53 -46.71
C LYS A 6 20.91 18.49 -45.18
N ASP A 7 20.95 17.23 -44.72
CA ASP A 7 21.78 16.62 -43.68
C ASP A 7 22.52 17.50 -42.62
N GLN A 8 22.21 17.22 -41.35
CA GLN A 8 23.24 17.21 -40.32
C GLN A 8 23.10 15.95 -39.42
N GLN A 9 24.01 15.00 -39.63
CA GLN A 9 24.31 13.91 -38.74
C GLN A 9 24.99 14.44 -37.49
N ALA A 10 24.46 14.12 -36.29
CA ALA A 10 25.15 14.27 -35.03
C ALA A 10 25.51 12.88 -34.49
N LEU A 11 26.80 12.65 -34.43
CA LEU A 11 27.48 11.44 -33.94
C LEU A 11 27.17 11.20 -32.44
N SER A 12 26.55 10.08 -32.13
CA SER A 12 26.47 9.55 -30.77
C SER A 12 27.70 8.71 -30.45
N ARG A 13 28.50 9.14 -29.45
CA ARG A 13 29.58 8.35 -28.88
C ARG A 13 29.03 7.26 -27.93
N PRO A 14 29.57 6.03 -27.96
CA PRO A 14 29.17 4.97 -27.05
C PRO A 14 29.83 5.15 -25.68
N VAL A 15 29.01 5.08 -24.61
CA VAL A 15 29.47 5.01 -23.22
C VAL A 15 30.01 3.61 -22.96
N LYS A 16 31.29 3.49 -22.59
CA LYS A 16 31.96 2.25 -22.17
C LYS A 16 31.35 1.79 -20.83
N ARG A 17 30.77 0.60 -20.81
CA ARG A 17 30.43 -0.16 -19.61
C ARG A 17 31.67 -0.90 -19.11
N SER A 18 32.05 -0.68 -17.86
CA SER A 18 33.03 -1.51 -17.15
C SER A 18 32.37 -2.79 -16.65
N PRO A 19 33.00 -3.96 -16.75
CA PRO A 19 32.44 -5.20 -16.21
C PRO A 19 32.83 -5.37 -14.76
N SER A 20 31.89 -5.35 -13.83
CA SER A 20 32.06 -5.89 -12.48
C SER A 20 31.78 -7.38 -12.50
N ALA A 21 32.85 -8.20 -12.39
CA ALA A 21 32.72 -9.63 -12.26
C ALA A 21 32.26 -9.99 -10.85
N HIS A 22 31.00 -10.43 -10.72
CA HIS A 22 30.53 -11.20 -9.57
C HIS A 22 30.71 -12.70 -9.89
N ARG A 23 31.62 -13.36 -9.16
CA ARG A 23 31.74 -14.82 -9.13
C ARG A 23 30.44 -15.41 -8.58
N ALA A 24 29.82 -16.27 -9.35
CA ALA A 24 28.65 -17.07 -8.94
C ALA A 24 29.13 -18.17 -7.95
N ASP A 25 28.48 -18.23 -6.80
CA ASP A 25 28.58 -19.35 -5.85
C ASP A 25 27.63 -20.46 -6.32
N PRO A 26 28.05 -21.72 -6.53
CA PRO A 26 27.23 -22.77 -7.12
C PRO A 26 26.24 -23.45 -6.17
N LYS A 27 25.97 -22.89 -4.99
CA LYS A 27 24.93 -23.36 -4.04
C LYS A 27 24.03 -22.22 -3.60
N GLY A 28 23.38 -21.57 -4.57
CA GLY A 28 22.53 -20.42 -4.32
C GLY A 28 21.12 -20.77 -3.85
N HIS A 29 20.91 -20.99 -2.56
CA HIS A 29 19.64 -20.73 -1.93
C HIS A 29 19.57 -19.24 -1.56
N VAL A 30 19.12 -18.40 -2.47
CA VAL A 30 18.72 -17.03 -2.14
C VAL A 30 17.36 -17.11 -1.43
N SER A 31 17.39 -17.03 -0.11
CA SER A 31 16.17 -16.91 0.69
C SER A 31 15.59 -15.51 0.53
N GLU A 32 14.47 -15.35 -0.18
CA GLU A 32 13.69 -14.14 -0.17
C GLU A 32 13.07 -13.96 1.22
N LYS A 33 13.66 -13.07 2.01
CA LYS A 33 13.08 -12.63 3.28
C LYS A 33 12.02 -11.58 2.95
N TRP A 34 10.78 -11.76 3.42
CA TRP A 34 9.86 -10.63 3.58
C TRP A 34 10.54 -9.53 4.39
N PRO A 35 10.21 -8.23 4.17
CA PRO A 35 10.95 -7.18 4.82
C PRO A 35 11.03 -7.45 6.32
N ARG A 36 12.19 -7.86 6.81
CA ARG A 36 12.58 -7.40 8.10
C ARG A 36 12.78 -5.91 7.88
N PHE A 37 11.81 -5.10 8.25
CA PHE A 37 12.03 -3.67 8.41
C PHE A 37 12.88 -3.50 9.66
N SER A 38 14.09 -4.05 9.65
CA SER A 38 15.10 -3.71 10.62
C SER A 38 15.65 -2.37 10.19
N ALA A 39 15.63 -1.42 11.09
CA ALA A 39 16.44 -0.22 10.97
C ALA A 39 17.90 -0.65 11.06
N SER A 40 18.49 -1.16 9.96
CA SER A 40 19.93 -1.42 9.86
C SER A 40 20.65 -0.08 9.69
N ASN A 41 20.69 0.69 10.77
CA ASN A 41 21.65 1.77 10.95
C ASN A 41 22.80 1.24 11.81
N ASP A 42 23.54 0.23 11.30
CA ASP A 42 24.85 -0.15 11.80
C ASP A 42 25.93 0.83 11.27
N ALA A 43 25.68 2.13 11.44
CA ALA A 43 26.76 3.10 11.45
C ALA A 43 27.26 3.21 12.91
N PRO A 44 28.53 2.96 13.21
CA PRO A 44 29.05 3.08 14.57
C PRO A 44 28.90 4.52 15.05
N LEU A 45 28.04 4.73 16.07
CA LEU A 45 27.94 6.00 16.77
C LEU A 45 29.33 6.35 17.32
N LYS A 46 29.99 7.36 16.74
CA LYS A 46 31.12 8.00 17.38
C LYS A 46 30.65 8.49 18.75
N LYS A 47 31.34 8.02 19.81
CA LYS A 47 31.18 8.53 21.18
C LYS A 47 31.66 9.98 21.19
N GLU A 48 30.77 10.90 20.87
CA GLU A 48 30.95 12.31 21.22
C GLU A 48 30.30 12.54 22.58
N SER A 49 31.02 13.23 23.42
CA SER A 49 30.70 13.56 24.83
C SER A 49 29.27 14.07 24.96
N ILE A 50 28.55 13.54 25.97
CA ILE A 50 27.22 14.00 26.37
C ILE A 50 27.34 15.42 26.91
N GLY A 51 27.27 16.38 25.99
CA GLY A 51 26.97 17.77 26.32
C GLY A 51 25.48 17.89 26.67
N SER A 52 25.18 18.67 27.68
CA SER A 52 23.83 18.96 28.19
C SER A 52 22.78 19.06 27.09
N ILE A 53 21.74 18.21 27.19
CA ILE A 53 20.58 18.22 26.28
C ILE A 53 19.91 19.60 26.36
N PRO A 54 19.87 20.38 25.28
CA PRO A 54 19.07 21.60 25.28
C PRO A 54 17.60 21.20 25.38
N LYS A 55 16.86 21.76 26.32
CA LYS A 55 15.40 21.76 26.35
C LYS A 55 14.87 22.63 25.20
N VAL A 56 15.01 22.16 23.97
CA VAL A 56 14.36 22.79 22.82
C VAL A 56 13.09 21.98 22.57
N GLY A 57 11.96 22.51 23.00
CA GLY A 57 10.67 22.07 22.48
C GLY A 57 10.68 22.24 20.95
N PRO A 58 9.93 21.43 20.17
CA PRO A 58 9.94 21.52 18.72
C PRO A 58 9.59 22.94 18.28
N THR A 59 10.58 23.67 17.75
CA THR A 59 10.36 24.93 17.05
C THR A 59 9.69 24.55 15.74
N PHE A 60 8.39 24.81 15.63
CA PHE A 60 7.65 24.69 14.38
C PHE A 60 8.26 25.64 13.36
N GLY A 61 8.74 25.12 12.24
CA GLY A 61 9.09 25.97 11.09
C GLY A 61 7.87 26.78 10.65
N SER A 62 8.07 28.01 10.20
CA SER A 62 7.01 28.89 9.68
C SER A 62 6.10 28.16 8.66
N ASP A 63 6.69 27.35 7.82
CA ASP A 63 6.00 26.59 6.74
C ASP A 63 5.01 25.55 7.26
N ALA A 64 5.29 24.91 8.40
CA ALA A 64 4.37 23.92 9.00
C ALA A 64 3.14 24.60 9.62
N LEU A 65 3.32 25.78 10.20
CA LEU A 65 2.21 26.58 10.74
C LEU A 65 1.33 27.09 9.60
N GLU A 66 1.92 27.64 8.56
CA GLU A 66 1.22 28.13 7.38
C GLU A 66 0.43 27.02 6.67
N ALA A 67 1.03 25.83 6.51
CA ALA A 67 0.35 24.68 5.92
C ALA A 67 -0.83 24.18 6.78
N ALA A 68 -0.73 24.25 8.10
CA ALA A 68 -1.83 23.89 9.00
C ALA A 68 -2.98 24.90 8.95
N GLU A 69 -2.66 26.19 8.86
CA GLU A 69 -3.66 27.25 8.70
C GLU A 69 -4.32 27.21 7.32
N ALA A 70 -3.55 26.93 6.26
CA ALA A 70 -4.08 26.73 4.93
C ALA A 70 -5.06 25.56 4.86
N ALA A 71 -4.77 24.45 5.56
CA ALA A 71 -5.69 23.31 5.64
C ALA A 71 -6.99 23.69 6.38
N ARG A 72 -6.90 24.47 7.47
CA ARG A 72 -8.10 24.97 8.17
C ARG A 72 -8.94 25.84 7.27
N ARG A 73 -8.34 26.84 6.61
CA ARG A 73 -9.06 27.73 5.66
C ARG A 73 -9.78 26.94 4.55
N ARG A 74 -9.09 25.92 3.97
CA ARG A 74 -9.72 25.05 2.96
C ARG A 74 -10.91 24.28 3.51
N MET A 75 -10.80 23.76 4.73
CA MET A 75 -11.89 22.98 5.36
C MET A 75 -13.06 23.84 5.85
N ASP A 76 -12.84 25.13 6.02
CA ASP A 76 -13.92 26.11 6.30
C ASP A 76 -14.68 26.51 5.03
N ASP A 77 -14.13 26.22 3.83
CA ASP A 77 -14.79 26.49 2.55
C ASP A 77 -15.80 25.37 2.21
N PRO A 78 -17.11 25.68 2.15
CA PRO A 78 -18.16 24.72 1.81
C PRO A 78 -17.97 24.11 0.41
N ALA A 79 -17.40 24.84 -0.53
CA ALA A 79 -17.15 24.35 -1.88
C ALA A 79 -16.03 23.30 -1.95
N TYR A 80 -15.07 23.36 -1.04
CA TYR A 80 -13.97 22.42 -0.94
C TYR A 80 -14.31 21.17 -0.10
N ARG A 81 -14.99 21.39 1.01
CA ARG A 81 -15.37 20.34 1.94
C ARG A 81 -16.64 19.62 1.46
N VAL A 82 -16.58 18.32 1.29
CA VAL A 82 -17.76 17.53 0.97
C VAL A 82 -18.58 17.28 2.25
N GLU A 83 -19.87 17.53 2.20
CA GLU A 83 -20.80 17.36 3.32
C GLU A 83 -20.73 15.96 3.93
N ARG A 84 -20.93 15.90 5.25
CA ARG A 84 -20.73 14.66 6.03
C ARG A 84 -21.71 13.56 5.61
N ASP A 85 -22.96 13.90 5.36
CA ASP A 85 -23.98 12.91 4.99
C ASP A 85 -23.75 12.39 3.57
N ARG A 86 -23.36 13.27 2.64
CA ARG A 86 -23.01 12.89 1.27
C ARG A 86 -21.80 11.96 1.22
N ARG A 87 -20.75 12.16 2.06
CA ARG A 87 -19.57 11.30 2.15
C ARG A 87 -19.70 10.16 3.17
N ARG A 88 -20.89 9.84 3.60
CA ARG A 88 -21.15 8.78 4.59
C ARG A 88 -20.50 7.46 4.18
N GLY A 89 -19.65 6.92 5.06
CA GLY A 89 -18.88 5.70 4.80
C GLY A 89 -17.68 5.90 3.86
N ARG A 90 -17.21 7.14 3.66
CA ARG A 90 -16.00 7.48 2.92
C ARG A 90 -14.93 8.03 3.88
N GLY A 91 -13.64 7.83 3.54
CA GLY A 91 -12.52 8.25 4.39
C GLY A 91 -11.98 9.62 4.03
N ALA A 92 -11.99 10.01 2.75
CA ALA A 92 -11.63 11.36 2.33
C ALA A 92 -12.72 12.34 2.73
N VAL A 93 -12.31 13.52 3.18
CA VAL A 93 -13.21 14.61 3.61
C VAL A 93 -13.40 15.66 2.53
N SER A 94 -12.55 15.61 1.50
CA SER A 94 -12.54 16.54 0.37
C SER A 94 -12.32 15.78 -0.95
N ASN A 95 -12.60 16.47 -2.07
CA ASN A 95 -12.38 15.92 -3.41
C ASN A 95 -11.72 16.96 -4.33
N PRO A 96 -10.47 17.38 -4.02
CA PRO A 96 -9.79 18.42 -4.77
C PRO A 96 -9.57 18.01 -6.22
N THR A 97 -9.39 19.00 -7.12
CA THR A 97 -9.03 18.76 -8.52
C THR A 97 -7.78 17.89 -8.62
N GLY A 98 -7.84 16.85 -9.40
CA GLY A 98 -6.72 15.94 -9.65
C GLY A 98 -5.60 16.63 -10.45
N ARG A 99 -4.33 16.24 -10.22
CA ARG A 99 -3.13 16.85 -10.88
C ARG A 99 -3.16 16.84 -12.40
N TYR A 100 -3.87 15.94 -13.02
CA TYR A 100 -3.99 15.79 -14.47
C TYR A 100 -5.44 15.93 -14.95
N GLU A 101 -6.32 16.45 -14.09
CA GLU A 101 -7.70 16.75 -14.44
C GLU A 101 -7.73 17.99 -15.34
N PRO A 102 -8.38 17.94 -16.52
CA PRO A 102 -8.34 19.04 -17.49
C PRO A 102 -9.15 20.27 -17.06
N ALA A 103 -10.10 20.10 -16.13
CA ALA A 103 -10.95 21.15 -15.60
C ALA A 103 -10.74 21.30 -14.09
N GLN A 104 -10.79 22.53 -13.59
CA GLN A 104 -10.80 22.79 -12.15
C GLN A 104 -12.20 22.62 -11.61
N ARG A 105 -12.29 22.09 -10.38
CA ARG A 105 -13.54 22.00 -9.63
C ARG A 105 -13.67 23.29 -8.84
N GLU A 106 -14.65 24.09 -9.19
CA GLU A 106 -15.02 25.29 -8.45
C GLU A 106 -16.41 25.09 -7.85
N GLY A 107 -16.57 25.49 -6.59
CA GLY A 107 -17.88 25.59 -5.97
C GLY A 107 -18.63 26.77 -6.61
N PHE A 108 -19.80 26.55 -7.09
CA PHE A 108 -20.67 27.59 -7.63
C PHE A 108 -21.88 27.71 -6.72
N ASP A 109 -22.07 28.87 -6.15
CA ASP A 109 -23.28 29.25 -5.45
C ASP A 109 -24.18 29.98 -6.46
N ASP A 110 -25.29 29.37 -6.83
CA ASP A 110 -26.28 29.96 -7.73
C ASP A 110 -27.28 30.86 -7.02
N GLY A 111 -27.14 31.03 -5.70
CA GLY A 111 -27.99 31.86 -4.87
C GLY A 111 -29.34 31.26 -4.58
N TRP A 112 -29.59 30.01 -4.95
CA TRP A 112 -30.80 29.28 -4.56
C TRP A 112 -30.48 28.43 -3.34
N ASP A 113 -30.98 28.79 -2.16
CA ASP A 113 -30.87 27.99 -0.92
C ASP A 113 -31.75 26.70 -1.05
N ILE A 114 -31.43 25.86 -2.03
CA ILE A 114 -32.08 24.56 -2.15
C ILE A 114 -31.27 23.58 -1.31
N GLU A 115 -31.68 23.34 -0.08
CA GLU A 115 -31.23 22.21 0.73
C GLU A 115 -31.73 20.89 0.11
N GLU A 116 -31.21 20.50 -1.04
CA GLU A 116 -31.36 19.13 -1.52
C GLU A 116 -30.53 18.21 -0.64
N GLU A 117 -31.17 17.35 0.13
CA GLU A 117 -30.47 16.20 0.77
C GLU A 117 -29.94 15.26 -0.31
N LEU A 118 -28.73 15.53 -0.78
CA LEU A 118 -28.08 14.67 -1.76
C LEU A 118 -27.78 13.30 -1.16
N PRO A 119 -28.11 12.21 -1.86
CA PRO A 119 -27.85 10.86 -1.35
C PRO A 119 -26.35 10.61 -1.17
N PRO A 120 -25.97 9.63 -0.33
CA PRO A 120 -24.57 9.23 -0.18
C PRO A 120 -23.95 8.87 -1.52
N LEU A 121 -22.69 9.26 -1.73
CA LEU A 121 -21.96 9.02 -2.98
C LEU A 121 -21.90 7.51 -3.28
N PRO A 122 -22.51 7.03 -4.37
CA PRO A 122 -22.43 5.62 -4.78
C PRO A 122 -21.01 5.26 -5.25
N THR A 123 -20.72 3.96 -5.30
CA THR A 123 -19.52 3.47 -6.00
C THR A 123 -19.88 3.19 -7.45
N GLU A 124 -19.19 3.85 -8.35
CA GLU A 124 -19.20 3.57 -9.79
C GLU A 124 -18.10 2.57 -10.12
N VAL A 125 -18.41 1.54 -10.90
CA VAL A 125 -17.43 0.56 -11.34
C VAL A 125 -17.24 0.63 -12.85
N ILE A 126 -16.04 1.00 -13.26
CA ILE A 126 -15.63 1.15 -14.67
C ILE A 126 -14.86 -0.10 -15.08
N ILE A 127 -15.23 -0.71 -16.20
CA ILE A 127 -14.52 -1.88 -16.71
C ILE A 127 -13.29 -1.43 -17.49
N GLU A 128 -12.12 -1.85 -17.00
CA GLU A 128 -10.82 -1.63 -17.65
C GLU A 128 -10.36 -2.94 -18.33
N LYS A 129 -9.92 -2.85 -19.58
CA LYS A 129 -9.30 -3.97 -20.31
C LYS A 129 -7.81 -3.67 -20.56
N PRO A 130 -6.93 -3.98 -19.62
CA PRO A 130 -5.50 -3.76 -19.79
C PRO A 130 -4.90 -4.72 -20.82
N ARG A 131 -3.71 -4.41 -21.34
CA ARG A 131 -2.95 -5.29 -22.23
C ARG A 131 -2.11 -6.33 -21.49
N THR A 132 -1.68 -5.98 -20.27
CA THR A 132 -0.87 -6.80 -19.36
C THR A 132 -1.40 -6.68 -17.95
N ILE A 133 -1.19 -7.70 -17.11
CA ILE A 133 -1.65 -7.68 -15.72
C ILE A 133 -0.52 -7.71 -14.70
N ILE A 134 0.62 -8.31 -15.04
CA ILE A 134 1.79 -8.33 -14.18
C ILE A 134 2.53 -7.01 -14.32
N THR A 135 2.70 -6.30 -13.20
CA THR A 135 3.51 -5.09 -13.11
C THR A 135 4.86 -5.43 -12.48
N LYS A 136 5.96 -4.98 -13.08
CA LYS A 136 7.31 -5.10 -12.51
C LYS A 136 7.57 -3.97 -11.53
N ASN A 137 8.39 -4.26 -10.52
CA ASN A 137 8.85 -3.31 -9.52
C ASN A 137 10.37 -3.39 -9.38
N ASP A 138 11.03 -2.27 -9.49
CA ASP A 138 12.50 -2.16 -9.40
C ASP A 138 12.97 -1.52 -8.07
N SER A 139 12.06 -1.26 -7.12
CA SER A 139 12.37 -0.64 -5.85
C SER A 139 13.10 -1.61 -4.92
N PRO A 140 14.36 -1.34 -4.51
CA PRO A 140 15.17 -2.26 -3.72
C PRO A 140 14.70 -2.41 -2.26
N ASP A 141 13.84 -1.52 -1.78
CA ASP A 141 13.24 -1.56 -0.45
C ASP A 141 11.90 -2.31 -0.38
N ILE A 142 11.53 -3.00 -1.46
CA ILE A 142 10.34 -3.83 -1.55
C ILE A 142 10.76 -5.23 -2.00
N LEU A 143 10.31 -6.27 -1.30
CA LEU A 143 10.77 -7.64 -1.48
C LEU A 143 10.11 -8.41 -2.64
N PHE A 144 9.27 -7.77 -3.43
CA PHE A 144 8.66 -8.40 -4.59
C PHE A 144 9.01 -7.64 -5.86
N GLU A 145 9.39 -8.37 -6.89
CA GLU A 145 9.67 -7.83 -8.21
C GLU A 145 8.43 -7.70 -9.08
N LYS A 146 7.38 -8.44 -8.77
CA LYS A 146 6.14 -8.52 -9.54
C LYS A 146 4.93 -8.30 -8.68
N SER A 147 3.95 -7.60 -9.22
CA SER A 147 2.65 -7.41 -8.56
C SER A 147 1.50 -7.49 -9.55
N ILE A 148 0.33 -7.83 -9.02
CA ILE A 148 -0.94 -7.78 -9.74
C ILE A 148 -1.92 -6.95 -8.91
N ASN A 149 -2.57 -5.99 -9.56
CA ASN A 149 -3.63 -5.19 -8.98
C ASN A 149 -4.91 -5.39 -9.80
N PRO A 150 -5.88 -6.18 -9.30
CA PRO A 150 -7.13 -6.49 -10.01
C PRO A 150 -8.00 -5.26 -10.24
N TYR A 151 -7.78 -4.23 -9.44
CA TYR A 151 -8.55 -2.99 -9.42
C TYR A 151 -7.64 -1.77 -9.43
N ARG A 152 -8.17 -0.59 -9.85
CA ARG A 152 -7.64 0.74 -9.50
C ARG A 152 -8.70 1.48 -8.70
N GLY A 153 -8.26 2.34 -7.76
CA GLY A 153 -9.13 2.83 -6.71
C GLY A 153 -9.45 1.76 -5.67
N CYS A 154 -9.95 2.17 -4.51
CA CYS A 154 -10.23 1.24 -3.42
C CYS A 154 -11.38 1.74 -2.53
N GLU A 155 -12.46 0.97 -2.47
CA GLU A 155 -13.62 1.28 -1.64
C GLU A 155 -13.36 1.24 -0.13
N HIS A 156 -12.24 0.67 0.36
CA HIS A 156 -11.94 0.70 1.79
C HIS A 156 -11.86 2.11 2.36
N GLY A 157 -11.55 3.10 1.50
CA GLY A 157 -11.58 4.50 1.86
C GLY A 157 -10.54 4.91 2.90
N CYS A 158 -9.39 4.22 2.97
CA CYS A 158 -8.33 4.58 3.91
C CYS A 158 -7.85 6.01 3.65
N SER A 159 -7.99 6.92 4.62
CA SER A 159 -7.63 8.33 4.49
C SER A 159 -6.13 8.55 4.17
N TYR A 160 -5.28 7.68 4.65
CA TYR A 160 -3.82 7.70 4.57
C TYR A 160 -3.25 6.87 3.39
N CYS A 161 -4.07 6.33 2.50
CA CYS A 161 -3.62 5.36 1.51
C CYS A 161 -2.65 5.98 0.50
N PHE A 162 -1.39 5.49 0.49
CA PHE A 162 -0.34 5.98 -0.41
C PHE A 162 -0.66 5.75 -1.90
N ALA A 163 -1.64 4.91 -2.22
CA ALA A 163 -2.07 4.64 -3.59
C ALA A 163 -3.02 5.71 -4.16
N ARG A 164 -3.61 6.57 -3.32
CA ARG A 164 -4.55 7.63 -3.75
C ARG A 164 -4.03 8.49 -4.89
N PRO A 165 -2.77 8.99 -4.86
CA PRO A 165 -2.23 9.79 -5.95
C PRO A 165 -2.15 9.09 -7.30
N THR A 166 -2.25 7.75 -7.36
CA THR A 166 -2.26 7.02 -8.63
C THR A 166 -3.54 7.24 -9.43
N HIS A 167 -4.61 7.71 -8.77
CA HIS A 167 -5.88 8.01 -9.43
C HIS A 167 -5.79 9.21 -10.37
N ALA A 168 -4.84 10.11 -10.11
CA ALA A 168 -4.56 11.24 -10.97
C ALA A 168 -4.17 10.81 -12.41
N TYR A 169 -3.54 9.63 -12.59
CA TYR A 169 -3.25 9.11 -13.93
C TYR A 169 -4.51 8.70 -14.73
N GLN A 170 -5.67 8.70 -14.09
CA GLN A 170 -6.97 8.51 -14.74
C GLN A 170 -7.71 9.84 -14.95
N GLY A 171 -7.05 10.99 -14.69
CA GLY A 171 -7.69 12.32 -14.71
C GLY A 171 -8.72 12.49 -13.60
N LEU A 172 -8.52 11.85 -12.45
CA LEU A 172 -9.43 11.84 -11.31
C LEU A 172 -8.76 12.32 -10.03
N SER A 173 -9.56 12.76 -9.05
CA SER A 173 -9.07 13.18 -7.75
C SER A 173 -8.48 12.03 -6.92
N SER A 174 -7.44 12.34 -6.16
CA SER A 174 -6.91 11.47 -5.10
C SER A 174 -7.83 11.41 -3.86
N GLY A 175 -8.84 12.28 -3.78
CA GLY A 175 -9.82 12.37 -2.71
C GLY A 175 -10.91 11.30 -2.80
N LEU A 176 -12.17 11.73 -2.89
CA LEU A 176 -13.33 10.83 -2.93
C LEU A 176 -13.41 10.01 -4.22
N ASP A 177 -12.91 10.51 -5.36
CA ASP A 177 -12.93 9.74 -6.60
C ASP A 177 -12.15 8.42 -6.46
N PHE A 178 -11.06 8.39 -5.68
CA PHE A 178 -10.30 7.17 -5.40
C PHE A 178 -11.15 6.08 -4.72
N GLU A 179 -12.18 6.47 -3.97
CA GLU A 179 -13.04 5.56 -3.22
C GLU A 179 -14.35 5.22 -3.94
N THR A 180 -14.75 6.07 -4.88
CA THR A 180 -16.06 6.01 -5.54
C THR A 180 -16.00 5.59 -7.00
N LYS A 181 -14.88 5.82 -7.70
CA LYS A 181 -14.69 5.44 -9.11
C LYS A 181 -13.65 4.32 -9.19
N ILE A 182 -14.13 3.09 -9.24
CA ILE A 182 -13.30 1.89 -9.19
C ILE A 182 -13.16 1.29 -10.59
N PHE A 183 -11.92 1.08 -11.04
CA PHE A 183 -11.66 0.37 -12.30
C PHE A 183 -11.43 -1.10 -12.01
N ALA A 184 -12.27 -1.96 -12.60
CA ALA A 184 -12.18 -3.42 -12.47
C ALA A 184 -11.61 -4.04 -13.76
N LYS A 185 -10.75 -5.07 -13.62
CA LYS A 185 -10.06 -5.75 -14.72
C LYS A 185 -10.53 -7.21 -14.84
N PRO A 186 -11.73 -7.48 -15.38
CA PRO A 186 -12.32 -8.82 -15.37
C PRO A 186 -11.53 -9.84 -16.19
N ASN A 187 -10.74 -9.41 -17.17
CA ASN A 187 -9.87 -10.26 -18.00
C ASN A 187 -8.49 -10.56 -17.34
N ALA A 188 -8.31 -10.25 -16.06
CA ALA A 188 -7.02 -10.38 -15.39
C ALA A 188 -6.50 -11.82 -15.36
N ALA A 189 -7.37 -12.82 -15.17
CA ALA A 189 -6.99 -14.24 -15.15
C ALA A 189 -6.50 -14.73 -16.53
N GLU A 190 -7.18 -14.35 -17.60
CA GLU A 190 -6.79 -14.69 -18.98
C GLU A 190 -5.43 -14.07 -19.34
N LEU A 191 -5.24 -12.80 -19.00
CA LEU A 191 -3.96 -12.12 -19.21
C LEU A 191 -2.84 -12.76 -18.40
N LEU A 192 -3.11 -13.13 -17.14
CA LEU A 192 -2.14 -13.80 -16.29
C LEU A 192 -1.71 -15.14 -16.92
N GLU A 193 -2.64 -15.97 -17.34
CA GLU A 193 -2.31 -17.22 -18.04
C GLU A 193 -1.43 -16.99 -19.26
N LYS A 194 -1.77 -16.01 -20.09
CA LYS A 194 -0.99 -15.63 -21.27
C LYS A 194 0.44 -15.21 -20.89
N GLU A 195 0.59 -14.37 -19.86
CA GLU A 195 1.90 -13.88 -19.43
C GLU A 195 2.76 -14.99 -18.79
N LEU A 196 2.14 -15.91 -18.03
CA LEU A 196 2.84 -17.06 -17.43
C LEU A 196 3.30 -18.10 -18.48
N ARG A 197 2.68 -18.15 -19.67
CA ARG A 197 3.07 -19.03 -20.78
C ARG A 197 4.28 -18.52 -21.58
N ALA A 198 4.69 -17.29 -21.36
CA ALA A 198 5.82 -16.72 -22.11
C ALA A 198 7.10 -17.54 -21.85
N SER A 199 7.83 -17.90 -22.91
CA SER A 199 9.01 -18.77 -22.84
C SER A 199 10.14 -18.20 -21.98
N ASN A 200 10.20 -16.88 -21.83
CA ASN A 200 11.18 -16.15 -21.03
C ASN A 200 10.63 -15.78 -19.63
N TYR A 201 9.45 -16.28 -19.23
CA TYR A 201 8.90 -15.99 -17.91
C TYR A 201 9.72 -16.66 -16.81
N GLN A 202 10.16 -15.86 -15.83
CA GLN A 202 10.86 -16.34 -14.65
C GLN A 202 9.94 -16.20 -13.43
N PRO A 203 9.65 -17.31 -12.70
CA PRO A 203 8.78 -17.26 -11.54
C PRO A 203 9.49 -16.52 -10.37
N THR A 204 8.88 -15.46 -9.91
CA THR A 204 9.21 -14.76 -8.66
C THR A 204 7.92 -14.51 -7.91
N THR A 205 7.98 -14.32 -6.59
CA THR A 205 6.75 -14.09 -5.82
C THR A 205 5.96 -12.90 -6.37
N ILE A 206 4.69 -13.14 -6.72
CA ILE A 206 3.77 -12.08 -7.14
C ILE A 206 3.08 -11.51 -5.89
N ALA A 207 3.09 -10.17 -5.73
CA ALA A 207 2.34 -9.50 -4.69
C ALA A 207 0.93 -9.13 -5.18
N LEU A 208 -0.10 -9.55 -4.46
CA LEU A 208 -1.47 -9.06 -4.59
C LEU A 208 -1.74 -8.04 -3.49
N GLY A 209 -2.28 -6.87 -3.85
CA GLY A 209 -2.54 -5.80 -2.88
C GLY A 209 -1.36 -4.85 -2.66
N ALA A 210 -0.41 -4.82 -3.60
CA ALA A 210 0.72 -3.90 -3.55
C ALA A 210 0.31 -2.42 -3.68
N ASN A 211 -0.79 -2.14 -4.37
CA ASN A 211 -1.33 -0.79 -4.57
C ASN A 211 -2.76 -0.67 -4.03
N THR A 212 -3.70 -1.44 -4.56
CA THR A 212 -5.11 -1.44 -4.11
C THR A 212 -5.46 -2.77 -3.47
N ASP A 213 -6.39 -2.76 -2.52
CA ASP A 213 -6.76 -4.00 -1.82
C ASP A 213 -7.47 -4.98 -2.78
N PRO A 214 -6.96 -6.22 -2.92
CA PRO A 214 -7.54 -7.20 -3.83
C PRO A 214 -8.89 -7.76 -3.32
N TYR A 215 -9.19 -7.57 -2.04
CA TYR A 215 -10.43 -8.02 -1.40
C TYR A 215 -11.34 -6.85 -0.96
N GLN A 216 -11.22 -5.70 -1.61
CA GLN A 216 -12.12 -4.59 -1.39
C GLN A 216 -13.59 -4.97 -1.71
N PRO A 217 -14.61 -4.23 -1.24
CA PRO A 217 -16.02 -4.65 -1.32
C PRO A 217 -16.50 -5.11 -2.70
N VAL A 218 -16.07 -4.46 -3.80
CA VAL A 218 -16.45 -4.84 -5.18
C VAL A 218 -16.02 -6.27 -5.56
N GLU A 219 -14.99 -6.82 -4.92
CA GLU A 219 -14.51 -8.19 -5.15
C GLU A 219 -15.57 -9.25 -4.83
N ARG A 220 -16.54 -8.93 -3.95
CA ARG A 220 -17.69 -9.82 -3.69
C ARG A 220 -18.48 -10.14 -4.94
N LYS A 221 -18.62 -9.14 -5.83
CA LYS A 221 -19.37 -9.24 -7.09
C LYS A 221 -18.48 -9.74 -8.23
N PHE A 222 -17.30 -9.16 -8.41
CA PHE A 222 -16.47 -9.40 -9.60
C PHE A 222 -15.61 -10.66 -9.49
N ARG A 223 -15.20 -11.08 -8.28
CA ARG A 223 -14.41 -12.30 -8.01
C ARG A 223 -13.12 -12.40 -8.83
N ILE A 224 -12.53 -11.27 -9.21
CA ILE A 224 -11.32 -11.21 -10.05
C ILE A 224 -10.11 -11.76 -9.30
N THR A 225 -9.97 -11.43 -8.00
CA THR A 225 -8.89 -11.96 -7.15
C THR A 225 -8.95 -13.48 -7.07
N ARG A 226 -10.15 -14.04 -6.90
CA ARG A 226 -10.33 -15.50 -6.88
C ARG A 226 -9.88 -16.14 -8.20
N SER A 227 -10.30 -15.58 -9.34
CA SER A 227 -9.90 -16.10 -10.66
C SER A 227 -8.38 -16.05 -10.87
N ILE A 228 -7.72 -14.99 -10.38
CA ILE A 228 -6.24 -14.89 -10.38
C ILE A 228 -5.64 -16.01 -9.52
N LEU A 229 -6.16 -16.25 -8.31
CA LEU A 229 -5.65 -17.30 -7.42
C LEU A 229 -5.83 -18.70 -8.02
N GLU A 230 -6.93 -18.96 -8.73
CA GLU A 230 -7.16 -20.22 -9.45
C GLU A 230 -6.07 -20.48 -10.50
N VAL A 231 -5.69 -19.44 -11.25
CA VAL A 231 -4.58 -19.53 -12.22
C VAL A 231 -3.25 -19.79 -11.51
N LEU A 232 -2.95 -19.04 -10.44
CA LEU A 232 -1.70 -19.20 -9.68
C LEU A 232 -1.60 -20.58 -9.03
N ASN A 233 -2.70 -21.11 -8.48
CA ASN A 233 -2.74 -22.46 -7.89
C ASN A 233 -2.47 -23.55 -8.94
N ARG A 234 -3.15 -23.49 -10.11
CA ARG A 234 -2.90 -24.43 -11.23
C ARG A 234 -1.46 -24.40 -11.71
N ALA A 235 -0.86 -23.21 -11.76
CA ALA A 235 0.52 -23.01 -12.18
C ALA A 235 1.56 -23.32 -11.09
N ASN A 236 1.16 -23.68 -9.85
CA ASN A 236 2.01 -23.73 -8.67
C ASN A 236 2.90 -22.47 -8.51
N HIS A 237 2.31 -21.30 -8.71
CA HIS A 237 3.03 -20.04 -8.68
C HIS A 237 2.99 -19.40 -7.30
N PRO A 238 4.13 -18.93 -6.74
CA PRO A 238 4.16 -18.28 -5.42
C PRO A 238 3.47 -16.92 -5.41
N VAL A 239 2.69 -16.65 -4.36
CA VAL A 239 1.96 -15.40 -4.17
C VAL A 239 1.99 -14.90 -2.72
N GLY A 240 2.21 -13.61 -2.55
CA GLY A 240 2.02 -12.90 -1.29
C GLY A 240 0.80 -12.00 -1.38
N ILE A 241 -0.09 -12.06 -0.41
CA ILE A 241 -1.33 -11.27 -0.39
C ILE A 241 -1.27 -10.27 0.74
N VAL A 242 -1.63 -9.01 0.47
CA VAL A 242 -1.78 -7.97 1.51
C VAL A 242 -3.21 -7.44 1.47
N THR A 243 -3.93 -7.49 2.60
CA THR A 243 -5.31 -7.01 2.66
C THR A 243 -5.71 -6.50 4.04
N LYS A 244 -6.74 -5.65 4.09
CA LYS A 244 -7.50 -5.23 5.28
C LYS A 244 -8.86 -5.91 5.37
N SER A 245 -9.17 -6.78 4.44
CA SER A 245 -10.49 -7.37 4.28
C SER A 245 -10.60 -8.75 4.91
N ALA A 246 -11.68 -9.01 5.61
CA ALA A 246 -12.04 -10.36 6.03
C ALA A 246 -12.52 -11.26 4.88
N LEU A 247 -12.76 -10.69 3.68
CA LEU A 247 -13.23 -11.44 2.51
C LEU A 247 -12.19 -12.46 2.02
N VAL A 248 -10.92 -12.31 2.37
CA VAL A 248 -9.87 -13.30 2.06
C VAL A 248 -10.21 -14.71 2.59
N THR A 249 -10.99 -14.80 3.67
CA THR A 249 -11.44 -16.10 4.20
C THR A 249 -12.38 -16.87 3.26
N ARG A 250 -12.98 -16.21 2.26
CA ARG A 250 -13.76 -16.86 1.20
C ARG A 250 -12.91 -17.85 0.39
N ASP A 251 -11.63 -17.55 0.23
CA ASP A 251 -10.73 -18.28 -0.66
C ASP A 251 -9.78 -19.23 0.11
N ILE A 252 -10.10 -19.57 1.37
CA ILE A 252 -9.33 -20.51 2.21
C ILE A 252 -9.13 -21.86 1.51
N ASP A 253 -10.11 -22.33 0.75
CA ASP A 253 -10.05 -23.56 -0.04
C ASP A 253 -8.88 -23.60 -1.02
N LEU A 254 -8.59 -22.49 -1.71
CA LEU A 254 -7.43 -22.35 -2.60
C LEU A 254 -6.15 -22.07 -1.82
N LEU A 255 -6.24 -21.17 -0.83
CA LEU A 255 -5.07 -20.72 -0.07
C LEU A 255 -4.45 -21.85 0.76
N SER A 256 -5.26 -22.78 1.35
CA SER A 256 -4.73 -23.93 2.07
C SER A 256 -4.00 -24.91 1.15
N GLN A 257 -4.55 -25.21 -0.05
CA GLN A 257 -3.86 -26.03 -1.04
C GLN A 257 -2.51 -25.43 -1.48
N MET A 258 -2.45 -24.12 -1.61
CA MET A 258 -1.21 -23.41 -1.92
C MET A 258 -0.25 -23.38 -0.74
N ALA A 259 -0.75 -23.27 0.50
CA ALA A 259 0.04 -23.27 1.71
C ALA A 259 0.74 -24.62 1.94
N ASP A 260 0.07 -25.74 1.68
CA ASP A 260 0.64 -27.11 1.76
C ASP A 260 1.89 -27.26 0.87
N LYS A 261 1.94 -26.49 -0.22
CA LYS A 261 3.08 -26.45 -1.16
C LYS A 261 4.06 -25.32 -0.89
N HIS A 262 3.88 -24.53 0.18
CA HIS A 262 4.64 -23.31 0.48
C HIS A 262 4.59 -22.25 -0.66
N LEU A 263 3.43 -22.08 -1.28
CA LEU A 263 3.22 -21.15 -2.42
C LEU A 263 2.48 -19.88 -2.03
N VAL A 264 1.94 -19.78 -0.82
CA VAL A 264 1.18 -18.61 -0.41
C VAL A 264 1.54 -18.14 0.99
N LYS A 265 1.42 -16.82 1.18
CA LYS A 265 1.51 -16.13 2.46
C LYS A 265 0.53 -14.96 2.44
N VAL A 266 -0.18 -14.77 3.55
CA VAL A 266 -1.18 -13.69 3.66
C VAL A 266 -0.75 -12.71 4.75
N ALA A 267 -0.71 -11.43 4.41
CA ALA A 267 -0.46 -10.34 5.35
C ALA A 267 -1.76 -9.57 5.62
N ILE A 268 -2.18 -9.54 6.88
CA ILE A 268 -3.35 -8.77 7.32
C ILE A 268 -2.88 -7.45 7.94
N SER A 269 -3.31 -6.32 7.37
CA SER A 269 -2.99 -5.01 7.97
C SER A 269 -3.93 -4.72 9.14
N ILE A 270 -3.35 -4.46 10.32
CA ILE A 270 -4.06 -4.01 11.52
C ILE A 270 -3.45 -2.68 11.97
N THR A 271 -4.19 -1.61 11.74
CA THR A 271 -3.71 -0.23 11.93
C THR A 271 -3.97 0.26 13.35
N THR A 272 -5.04 -0.21 13.96
CA THR A 272 -5.46 0.14 15.33
C THR A 272 -6.36 -0.97 15.88
N LEU A 273 -6.46 -1.07 17.18
CA LEU A 273 -7.45 -1.92 17.87
C LEU A 273 -8.71 -1.12 18.29
N ASP A 274 -8.66 0.21 18.25
CA ASP A 274 -9.80 1.08 18.53
C ASP A 274 -10.78 1.09 17.33
N PRO A 275 -12.01 0.58 17.50
CA PRO A 275 -13.01 0.57 16.43
C PRO A 275 -13.49 1.97 16.03
N LYS A 276 -13.42 2.96 16.93
CA LYS A 276 -13.80 4.35 16.62
C LYS A 276 -12.76 4.99 15.71
N LEU A 277 -11.47 4.80 16.03
CA LEU A 277 -10.38 5.26 15.19
C LEU A 277 -10.38 4.55 13.84
N ALA A 278 -10.53 3.21 13.82
CA ALA A 278 -10.64 2.44 12.59
C ALA A 278 -11.74 2.94 11.66
N ARG A 279 -12.93 3.27 12.21
CA ARG A 279 -14.03 3.80 11.41
C ARG A 279 -13.72 5.17 10.78
N LYS A 280 -12.95 6.02 11.47
CA LYS A 280 -12.51 7.31 10.91
C LYS A 280 -11.44 7.15 9.84
N MET A 281 -10.50 6.22 10.05
CA MET A 281 -9.35 6.02 9.17
C MET A 281 -9.63 5.15 7.95
N GLU A 282 -10.51 4.13 8.10
CA GLU A 282 -10.71 3.02 7.18
C GLU A 282 -12.18 2.58 7.14
N PRO A 283 -13.13 3.47 6.80
CA PRO A 283 -14.56 3.33 7.09
C PRO A 283 -15.23 2.09 6.49
N ARG A 284 -14.71 1.55 5.38
CA ARG A 284 -15.26 0.37 4.68
C ARG A 284 -14.36 -0.87 4.73
N ALA A 285 -13.23 -0.81 5.45
CA ALA A 285 -12.42 -1.98 5.73
C ALA A 285 -13.04 -2.80 6.87
N ALA A 286 -12.56 -4.04 7.07
CA ALA A 286 -13.01 -4.87 8.18
C ALA A 286 -12.63 -4.23 9.53
N THR A 287 -13.47 -4.40 10.55
CA THR A 287 -13.17 -3.91 11.91
C THR A 287 -11.92 -4.58 12.48
N PRO A 288 -11.23 -3.98 13.45
CA PRO A 288 -10.04 -4.57 14.07
C PRO A 288 -10.29 -5.99 14.59
N ALA A 289 -11.38 -6.20 15.32
CA ALA A 289 -11.75 -7.53 15.83
C ALA A 289 -11.96 -8.55 14.68
N LYS A 290 -12.58 -8.13 13.57
CA LYS A 290 -12.79 -8.99 12.41
C LYS A 290 -11.48 -9.32 11.68
N ARG A 291 -10.50 -8.42 11.68
CA ARG A 291 -9.16 -8.69 11.13
C ARG A 291 -8.41 -9.70 12.01
N LEU A 292 -8.47 -9.60 13.33
CA LEU A 292 -7.89 -10.60 14.24
C LEU A 292 -8.56 -11.98 14.08
N GLU A 293 -9.88 -12.02 13.94
CA GLU A 293 -10.60 -13.26 13.62
C GLU A 293 -10.16 -13.84 12.27
N THR A 294 -9.88 -12.97 11.29
CA THR A 294 -9.35 -13.39 9.97
C THR A 294 -7.96 -14.00 10.11
N VAL A 295 -7.06 -13.39 10.90
CA VAL A 295 -5.74 -13.95 11.20
C VAL A 295 -5.90 -15.36 11.80
N ARG A 296 -6.78 -15.52 12.79
CA ARG A 296 -7.03 -16.81 13.43
C ARG A 296 -7.53 -17.87 12.44
N LYS A 297 -8.56 -17.56 11.64
CA LYS A 297 -9.12 -18.48 10.65
C LYS A 297 -8.10 -18.94 9.60
N LEU A 298 -7.27 -18.02 9.12
CA LEU A 298 -6.21 -18.35 8.16
C LEU A 298 -5.15 -19.23 8.81
N SER A 299 -4.73 -18.92 10.04
CA SER A 299 -3.74 -19.70 10.78
C SER A 299 -4.26 -21.10 11.10
N GLU A 300 -5.52 -21.24 11.55
CA GLU A 300 -6.18 -22.54 11.81
C GLU A 300 -6.28 -23.40 10.53
N ALA A 301 -6.39 -22.77 9.36
CA ALA A 301 -6.38 -23.44 8.06
C ALA A 301 -4.96 -23.78 7.55
N GLY A 302 -3.91 -23.61 8.35
CA GLY A 302 -2.52 -23.90 7.98
C GLY A 302 -1.88 -22.86 7.06
N ILE A 303 -2.54 -21.74 6.79
CA ILE A 303 -2.04 -20.68 5.92
C ILE A 303 -1.08 -19.79 6.71
N PRO A 304 0.18 -19.57 6.23
CA PRO A 304 1.11 -18.67 6.88
C PRO A 304 0.60 -17.23 6.91
N VAL A 305 0.48 -16.64 8.11
CA VAL A 305 -0.04 -15.28 8.29
C VAL A 305 1.03 -14.35 8.85
N SER A 306 1.17 -13.20 8.19
CA SER A 306 1.92 -12.04 8.69
C SER A 306 0.94 -10.93 9.08
N VAL A 307 1.32 -10.07 10.03
CA VAL A 307 0.55 -8.87 10.37
C VAL A 307 1.36 -7.62 10.04
N LEU A 308 0.70 -6.65 9.42
CA LEU A 308 1.28 -5.34 9.12
C LEU A 308 0.66 -4.27 10.03
N VAL A 309 1.45 -3.74 10.96
CA VAL A 309 1.12 -2.53 11.73
C VAL A 309 1.39 -1.33 10.83
N ALA A 310 0.49 -1.07 9.88
CA ALA A 310 0.75 -0.13 8.78
C ALA A 310 -0.52 0.60 8.29
N PRO A 311 -0.43 1.96 8.26
CA PRO A 311 0.69 2.76 8.72
C PRO A 311 0.67 3.00 10.24
N ILE A 312 1.85 3.28 10.80
CA ILE A 312 1.97 3.93 12.10
C ILE A 312 1.88 5.44 11.85
N ILE A 313 0.88 6.08 12.44
CA ILE A 313 0.65 7.52 12.36
C ILE A 313 1.09 8.15 13.67
N PRO A 314 2.11 9.03 13.68
CA PRO A 314 2.61 9.68 14.90
C PRO A 314 1.49 10.29 15.74
N ALA A 315 1.53 10.08 17.06
CA ALA A 315 0.57 10.61 18.04
C ALA A 315 -0.90 10.17 17.85
N ILE A 316 -1.22 9.34 16.85
CA ILE A 316 -2.58 8.84 16.58
C ILE A 316 -2.71 7.39 17.04
N ASN A 317 -1.92 6.46 16.47
CA ASN A 317 -1.98 5.02 16.76
C ASN A 317 -0.64 4.39 17.16
N ASP A 318 0.43 5.16 17.24
CA ASP A 318 1.77 4.71 17.60
C ASP A 318 1.88 4.10 19.01
N HIS A 319 0.95 4.45 19.89
CA HIS A 319 0.87 3.89 21.25
C HIS A 319 0.33 2.45 21.28
N GLU A 320 -0.29 1.96 20.18
CA GLU A 320 -0.91 0.63 20.12
C GLU A 320 0.03 -0.48 19.57
N ILE A 321 1.28 -0.17 19.19
CA ILE A 321 2.19 -1.11 18.50
C ILE A 321 2.28 -2.45 19.24
N GLU A 322 2.61 -2.43 20.52
CA GLU A 322 2.80 -3.62 21.33
C GLU A 322 1.50 -4.41 21.55
N ALA A 323 0.39 -3.69 21.70
CA ALA A 323 -0.94 -4.29 21.87
C ALA A 323 -1.39 -5.01 20.58
N ILE A 324 -1.19 -4.38 19.41
CA ILE A 324 -1.51 -4.97 18.10
C ILE A 324 -0.67 -6.22 17.89
N LEU A 325 0.64 -6.17 18.13
CA LEU A 325 1.54 -7.32 17.97
C LEU A 325 1.13 -8.49 18.87
N LYS A 326 0.81 -8.22 20.15
CA LYS A 326 0.36 -9.23 21.10
C LYS A 326 -0.96 -9.86 20.65
N ALA A 327 -1.96 -9.06 20.30
CA ALA A 327 -3.26 -9.56 19.83
C ALA A 327 -3.11 -10.41 18.55
N SER A 328 -2.24 -9.99 17.64
CA SER A 328 -1.96 -10.68 16.39
C SER A 328 -1.25 -12.02 16.60
N GLN A 329 -0.27 -12.06 17.49
CA GLN A 329 0.43 -13.30 17.86
C GLN A 329 -0.52 -14.31 18.50
N LEU A 330 -1.40 -13.87 19.42
CA LEU A 330 -2.43 -14.71 20.03
C LEU A 330 -3.45 -15.23 19.00
N ALA A 331 -3.69 -14.49 17.93
CA ALA A 331 -4.53 -14.93 16.81
C ALA A 331 -3.81 -15.89 15.84
N GLY A 332 -2.50 -16.15 16.01
CA GLY A 332 -1.72 -17.11 15.23
C GLY A 332 -0.82 -16.47 14.15
N ALA A 333 -0.61 -15.17 14.16
CA ALA A 333 0.38 -14.53 13.29
C ALA A 333 1.80 -15.03 13.60
N GLN A 334 2.59 -15.32 12.58
CA GLN A 334 3.97 -15.84 12.68
C GLN A 334 5.01 -14.76 12.39
N GLU A 335 4.66 -13.77 11.59
CA GLU A 335 5.51 -12.65 11.23
C GLU A 335 4.76 -11.33 11.39
N ALA A 336 5.52 -10.28 11.60
CA ALA A 336 5.01 -8.92 11.66
C ALA A 336 5.94 -7.94 10.95
N GLY A 337 5.36 -6.87 10.41
CA GLY A 337 6.06 -5.74 9.85
C GLY A 337 5.34 -4.43 10.18
N TYR A 338 6.02 -3.31 9.99
CA TYR A 338 5.41 -1.98 10.13
C TYR A 338 5.82 -1.06 8.99
N VAL A 339 5.04 -0.01 8.78
CA VAL A 339 5.38 1.10 7.89
C VAL A 339 4.97 2.40 8.58
N LEU A 340 5.91 3.33 8.68
CA LEU A 340 5.62 4.69 9.15
C LEU A 340 4.84 5.45 8.06
N LEU A 341 3.89 6.28 8.45
CA LEU A 341 3.03 7.03 7.54
C LEU A 341 3.82 7.68 6.39
N ARG A 342 3.31 7.50 5.18
CA ARG A 342 3.87 8.03 3.92
C ARG A 342 2.84 8.89 3.23
N LEU A 343 3.23 10.12 2.86
CA LEU A 343 2.33 11.11 2.30
C LEU A 343 2.81 11.63 0.93
N PRO A 344 2.88 10.76 -0.11
CA PRO A 344 3.31 11.22 -1.43
C PRO A 344 2.30 12.18 -2.06
N HIS A 345 2.81 13.18 -2.76
CA HIS A 345 2.04 14.13 -3.57
C HIS A 345 0.89 14.80 -2.77
N ASP A 346 -0.33 14.71 -3.30
CA ASP A 346 -1.55 15.33 -2.78
C ASP A 346 -2.01 14.73 -1.44
N LEU A 347 -1.51 13.54 -1.11
CA LEU A 347 -1.92 12.83 0.11
C LEU A 347 -1.56 13.60 1.38
N LYS A 348 -0.50 14.41 1.37
CA LYS A 348 -0.14 15.27 2.51
C LYS A 348 -1.26 16.25 2.86
N ASP A 349 -1.89 16.83 1.84
CA ASP A 349 -2.97 17.80 2.05
C ASP A 349 -4.27 17.11 2.46
N LEU A 350 -4.61 15.98 1.83
CA LEU A 350 -5.74 15.15 2.25
C LEU A 350 -5.61 14.67 3.70
N MET A 351 -4.38 14.36 4.16
CA MET A 351 -4.15 13.96 5.55
C MET A 351 -4.26 15.13 6.51
N ARG A 352 -3.86 16.36 6.11
CA ARG A 352 -4.09 17.57 6.90
C ARG A 352 -5.58 17.85 7.04
N ASP A 353 -6.33 17.78 5.95
CA ASP A 353 -7.79 17.99 5.93
C ASP A 353 -8.49 16.96 6.86
N TRP A 354 -8.07 15.69 6.79
CA TRP A 354 -8.58 14.63 7.67
C TRP A 354 -8.28 14.90 9.15
N LEU A 355 -7.09 15.41 9.46
CA LEU A 355 -6.72 15.77 10.83
C LEU A 355 -7.51 17.00 11.32
N VAL A 356 -7.73 17.99 10.47
CA VAL A 356 -8.58 19.16 10.81
C VAL A 356 -9.99 18.70 11.19
N GLU A 357 -10.57 17.77 10.44
CA GLU A 357 -11.92 17.23 10.68
C GLU A 357 -12.02 16.39 11.96
N HIS A 358 -11.01 15.57 12.25
CA HIS A 358 -11.13 14.53 13.27
C HIS A 358 -10.28 14.75 14.51
N TYR A 359 -9.14 15.46 14.41
CA TYR A 359 -8.15 15.66 15.45
C TYR A 359 -7.42 16.99 15.28
N PRO A 360 -8.15 18.15 15.27
CA PRO A 360 -7.58 19.47 14.98
C PRO A 360 -6.44 19.85 15.92
N ASP A 361 -6.52 19.43 17.19
CA ASP A 361 -5.50 19.71 18.19
C ASP A 361 -4.20 18.94 17.97
N LYS A 362 -4.26 17.79 17.28
CA LYS A 362 -3.11 16.94 17.00
C LYS A 362 -2.40 17.27 15.67
N LEU A 363 -3.00 18.08 14.80
CA LEU A 363 -2.49 18.38 13.47
C LEU A 363 -1.01 18.80 13.48
N LYS A 364 -0.66 19.80 14.28
CA LYS A 364 0.71 20.31 14.39
C LYS A 364 1.66 19.24 14.91
N HIS A 365 1.27 18.52 15.94
CA HIS A 365 2.11 17.50 16.58
C HIS A 365 2.39 16.31 15.65
N VAL A 366 1.37 15.81 14.94
CA VAL A 366 1.52 14.74 13.96
C VAL A 366 2.52 15.11 12.87
N PHE A 367 2.37 16.32 12.27
CA PHE A 367 3.26 16.76 11.19
C PHE A 367 4.66 17.09 11.68
N SER A 368 4.84 17.61 12.90
CA SER A 368 6.16 17.82 13.49
C SER A 368 6.95 16.51 13.61
N LEU A 369 6.33 15.48 14.20
CA LEU A 369 6.96 14.16 14.34
C LEU A 369 7.21 13.49 12.97
N LEU A 370 6.29 13.68 12.02
CA LEU A 370 6.44 13.15 10.69
C LEU A 370 7.61 13.83 9.95
N GLN A 371 7.74 15.15 10.03
CA GLN A 371 8.84 15.91 9.46
C GLN A 371 10.18 15.56 10.10
N GLU A 372 10.23 15.40 11.43
CA GLU A 372 11.41 14.88 12.12
C GLU A 372 11.85 13.53 11.51
N ALA A 373 10.89 12.60 11.33
CA ALA A 373 11.14 11.29 10.76
C ALA A 373 11.43 11.31 9.24
N ARG A 374 11.34 12.45 8.56
CA ARG A 374 11.51 12.63 7.11
C ARG A 374 12.56 13.69 6.75
N GLY A 375 13.47 14.00 7.69
CA GLY A 375 14.55 14.98 7.45
C GLY A 375 14.03 16.40 7.19
N GLY A 376 13.00 16.82 7.90
CA GLY A 376 12.38 18.14 7.78
C GLY A 376 11.31 18.27 6.70
N LYS A 377 10.94 17.19 6.00
CA LYS A 377 9.95 17.20 4.91
C LYS A 377 8.68 16.45 5.31
N ASP A 378 7.55 16.76 4.68
CA ASP A 378 6.31 15.98 4.83
C ASP A 378 6.43 14.56 4.27
N TYR A 379 7.27 14.38 3.24
CA TYR A 379 7.53 13.12 2.58
C TYR A 379 8.95 13.04 2.04
N ASP A 380 9.59 11.89 2.25
CA ASP A 380 10.87 11.52 1.66
C ASP A 380 10.67 10.29 0.76
N PRO A 381 10.97 10.39 -0.57
CA PRO A 381 10.84 9.26 -1.50
C PRO A 381 12.04 8.30 -1.46
N ALA A 382 13.09 8.60 -0.71
CA ALA A 382 14.32 7.80 -0.69
C ALA A 382 14.03 6.34 -0.30
N TRP A 383 14.53 5.41 -1.09
CA TRP A 383 14.17 4.01 -0.97
C TRP A 383 14.50 3.42 0.39
N SER A 384 15.63 3.59 0.94
CA SER A 384 16.00 2.99 2.23
C SER A 384 15.21 3.52 3.44
N THR A 385 14.69 4.74 3.38
CA THR A 385 14.11 5.46 4.53
C THR A 385 12.60 5.72 4.43
N ARG A 386 12.04 5.66 3.22
CA ARG A 386 10.61 5.97 3.01
C ARG A 386 9.64 5.07 3.79
N GLN A 387 10.05 3.85 4.18
CA GLN A 387 9.20 2.92 4.94
C GLN A 387 9.32 3.13 6.46
N SER A 388 10.54 3.21 6.97
CA SER A 388 10.83 3.27 8.40
C SER A 388 11.06 4.68 8.94
N GLY A 389 11.47 5.64 8.09
CA GLY A 389 11.87 6.97 8.51
C GLY A 389 13.32 7.04 9.01
N VAL A 390 13.74 8.23 9.46
CA VAL A 390 15.03 8.55 10.04
C VAL A 390 14.83 9.35 11.34
N GLY A 391 15.92 9.54 12.10
CA GLY A 391 15.91 10.37 13.31
C GLY A 391 15.37 9.68 14.56
N PRO A 392 15.38 10.40 15.71
CA PRO A 392 15.09 9.81 17.02
C PRO A 392 13.70 9.20 17.14
N TYR A 393 12.66 9.87 16.62
CA TYR A 393 11.30 9.35 16.67
C TYR A 393 11.14 8.05 15.89
N ALA A 394 11.62 8.01 14.63
CA ALA A 394 11.56 6.82 13.80
C ALA A 394 12.36 5.66 14.41
N TRP A 395 13.56 5.94 14.97
CA TRP A 395 14.35 4.96 15.68
C TRP A 395 13.62 4.40 16.91
N MET A 396 12.97 5.24 17.72
CA MET A 396 12.17 4.81 18.87
C MET A 396 11.04 3.87 18.43
N ILE A 397 10.29 4.22 17.39
CA ILE A 397 9.22 3.37 16.83
C ILE A 397 9.79 2.00 16.38
N GLY A 398 10.90 2.01 15.65
CA GLY A 398 11.57 0.78 15.20
C GLY A 398 11.98 -0.11 16.37
N ARG A 399 12.62 0.46 17.39
CA ARG A 399 13.07 -0.28 18.58
C ARG A 399 11.91 -0.84 19.40
N ARG A 400 10.83 -0.10 19.58
CA ARG A 400 9.62 -0.60 20.24
C ARG A 400 9.04 -1.78 19.49
N PHE A 401 8.90 -1.65 18.18
CA PHE A 401 8.38 -2.73 17.32
C PHE A 401 9.27 -3.99 17.38
N GLU A 402 10.57 -3.85 17.17
CA GLU A 402 11.53 -4.96 17.17
C GLU A 402 11.55 -5.69 18.53
N THR A 403 11.65 -4.94 19.63
CA THR A 403 11.65 -5.51 20.98
C THR A 403 10.36 -6.26 21.29
N ALA A 404 9.21 -5.72 20.89
CA ALA A 404 7.93 -6.38 21.09
C ALA A 404 7.80 -7.65 20.21
N ALA A 405 8.18 -7.57 18.93
CA ALA A 405 8.13 -8.71 18.02
C ALA A 405 9.05 -9.86 18.50
N GLU A 406 10.26 -9.54 18.96
CA GLU A 406 11.21 -10.50 19.51
C GLU A 406 10.67 -11.19 20.78
N ARG A 407 10.15 -10.43 21.75
CA ARG A 407 9.54 -10.96 22.98
C ARG A 407 8.36 -11.89 22.69
N LEU A 408 7.57 -11.59 21.68
CA LEU A 408 6.41 -12.39 21.24
C LEU A 408 6.80 -13.56 20.34
N GLY A 409 8.06 -13.72 19.98
CA GLY A 409 8.54 -14.78 19.11
C GLY A 409 8.10 -14.66 17.65
N LEU A 410 7.68 -13.48 17.21
CA LEU A 410 7.42 -13.16 15.82
C LEU A 410 8.72 -13.08 15.00
N ASN A 411 8.64 -13.30 13.69
CA ASN A 411 9.78 -13.23 12.76
C ASN A 411 10.91 -14.24 13.02
N LYS A 412 10.71 -15.26 13.85
CA LYS A 412 11.73 -16.30 14.12
C LYS A 412 11.94 -17.24 12.94
N ARG A 413 10.88 -17.54 12.20
CA ARG A 413 10.92 -18.43 11.03
C ARG A 413 10.93 -17.58 9.76
N ASN A 414 11.78 -17.96 8.81
CA ASN A 414 11.75 -17.37 7.48
C ASN A 414 10.75 -18.16 6.63
N LEU A 415 9.60 -17.57 6.36
CA LEU A 415 8.55 -18.16 5.51
C LEU A 415 8.84 -17.81 4.05
N SER A 416 9.88 -18.43 3.46
CA SER A 416 10.17 -18.29 2.03
C SER A 416 9.20 -19.12 1.20
N LEU A 417 8.71 -18.54 0.09
CA LEU A 417 7.83 -19.24 -0.84
C LEU A 417 8.65 -20.00 -1.89
N ARG A 418 8.16 -21.16 -2.29
CA ARG A 418 8.80 -22.03 -3.29
C ARG A 418 8.52 -21.53 -4.70
N LYS A 419 9.56 -21.42 -5.51
CA LYS A 419 9.51 -21.02 -6.93
C LYS A 419 9.74 -22.18 -7.88
N ASP A 420 10.37 -23.22 -7.38
CA ASP A 420 10.80 -24.40 -8.12
C ASP A 420 9.65 -25.32 -8.55
N LEU A 421 8.47 -25.16 -7.95
CA LEU A 421 7.27 -25.92 -8.32
C LEU A 421 6.51 -25.33 -9.51
N PHE A 422 6.89 -24.14 -9.97
CA PHE A 422 6.18 -23.47 -11.06
C PHE A 422 6.08 -24.32 -12.32
N LYS A 423 4.88 -24.36 -12.88
CA LYS A 423 4.58 -25.01 -14.17
C LYS A 423 3.81 -24.00 -15.04
N ALA A 424 4.37 -23.66 -16.19
CA ALA A 424 3.68 -22.79 -17.12
C ALA A 424 2.33 -23.42 -17.52
N PRO A 425 1.23 -22.64 -17.55
CA PRO A 425 -0.07 -23.15 -17.98
C PRO A 425 0.01 -23.75 -19.41
N ALA A 426 -0.58 -24.92 -19.62
CA ALA A 426 -0.63 -25.53 -20.96
C ALA A 426 -1.35 -24.60 -21.95
N LYS A 427 -0.95 -24.63 -23.22
CA LYS A 427 -1.81 -24.08 -24.26
C LYS A 427 -3.07 -24.94 -24.31
N GLU A 428 -4.24 -24.33 -24.27
CA GLU A 428 -5.45 -25.04 -24.70
C GLU A 428 -5.28 -25.34 -26.18
N THR A 429 -4.69 -26.49 -26.46
CA THR A 429 -4.78 -27.06 -27.82
C THR A 429 -6.22 -27.54 -27.93
N GLY A 430 -7.01 -26.90 -28.82
CA GLY A 430 -8.36 -27.37 -29.17
C GLY A 430 -8.36 -28.75 -29.87
N GLN A 431 -7.28 -29.50 -29.72
CA GLN A 431 -7.12 -30.85 -30.18
C GLN A 431 -7.61 -31.79 -29.09
N LEU A 432 -8.83 -32.26 -29.23
CA LEU A 432 -9.33 -33.40 -28.48
C LEU A 432 -8.29 -34.53 -28.59
N SER A 433 -7.74 -34.97 -27.45
CA SER A 433 -6.95 -36.21 -27.43
C SER A 433 -7.85 -37.33 -27.92
N LEU A 434 -7.52 -37.90 -29.07
CA LEU A 434 -8.23 -39.02 -29.69
C LEU A 434 -7.72 -40.39 -29.19
N PHE A 435 -7.00 -40.39 -28.02
CA PHE A 435 -6.52 -41.63 -27.39
C PHE A 435 -6.73 -41.57 -25.88
#